data_007b031cf361c4e951fe2eba46cbab38
#
_entry.id   007b031cf361c4e951fe2eba46cbab38
#
_cell.length_a   1.000
_cell.length_b   1.000
_cell.length_c   1.000
_cell.angle_alpha   90.00
_cell.angle_beta   90.00
_cell.angle_gamma   90.00
#
_symmetry.space_group_name_H-M   'P 1'
#
loop_
_entity.id
_entity.type
_entity.pdbx_description
1 polymer ?
#
loop_
_entity_poly.entity_id
_entity_poly.type
_entity_poly.pdbx_seq_one_letter_code
_entity_poly.pdbx_strand_id
1 'polypeptide(L)'
;MKKKLSLLLAMTGAAVLFAGCSTVQYAGGKELNGQVITASGTSVAHVSGYASGLYLLSIPLIVGSAENPDTITFGEDSVNVTAVTKMVTKKSKELKGSKTIDLVSMTGSTNIPIPIPFIFYWKTATVSGNSVK
;
A
#
# COMPACT_ATOMS: atom_id res chain seq x y z
N MET A 1 25.50 -20.97 23.70
CA MET A 1 24.46 -21.27 22.71
C MET A 1 23.16 -20.48 22.94
N LYS A 2 22.64 -20.38 24.16
CA LYS A 2 21.37 -19.67 24.47
C LYS A 2 21.37 -18.19 24.07
N LYS A 3 22.47 -17.43 24.26
CA LYS A 3 22.57 -16.01 23.87
C LYS A 3 22.52 -15.80 22.33
N LYS A 4 23.10 -16.72 21.54
CA LYS A 4 23.05 -16.63 20.06
C LYS A 4 21.65 -16.95 19.53
N LEU A 5 20.95 -17.89 20.15
CA LEU A 5 19.57 -18.23 19.78
C LEU A 5 18.60 -17.11 20.13
N SER A 6 18.76 -16.47 21.30
CA SER A 6 17.97 -15.29 21.69
C SER A 6 18.18 -14.09 20.77
N LEU A 7 19.41 -13.86 20.30
CA LEU A 7 19.72 -12.79 19.34
C LEU A 7 19.09 -13.08 17.95
N LEU A 8 19.13 -14.34 17.50
CA LEU A 8 18.50 -14.76 16.25
C LEU A 8 16.97 -14.59 16.32
N LEU A 9 16.34 -14.96 17.43
CA LEU A 9 14.89 -14.81 17.64
C LEU A 9 14.48 -13.33 17.69
N ALA A 10 15.30 -12.47 18.31
CA ALA A 10 15.04 -11.03 18.35
C ALA A 10 15.20 -10.38 16.97
N MET A 11 16.19 -10.81 16.18
CA MET A 11 16.36 -10.32 14.81
C MET A 11 15.24 -10.76 13.86
N THR A 12 14.77 -12.01 13.96
CA THR A 12 13.60 -12.50 13.18
C THR A 12 12.31 -11.81 13.59
N GLY A 13 12.09 -11.58 14.87
CA GLY A 13 10.92 -10.84 15.37
C GLY A 13 10.91 -9.37 14.90
N ALA A 14 12.05 -8.70 14.88
CA ALA A 14 12.17 -7.34 14.36
C ALA A 14 11.96 -7.25 12.84
N ALA A 15 12.44 -8.23 12.08
CA ALA A 15 12.26 -8.25 10.62
C ALA A 15 10.78 -8.36 10.20
N VAL A 16 9.95 -9.06 10.94
CA VAL A 16 8.51 -9.18 10.69
C VAL A 16 7.76 -7.86 10.94
N LEU A 17 8.24 -7.04 11.87
CA LEU A 17 7.64 -5.73 12.17
C LEU A 17 7.91 -4.67 11.10
N PHE A 18 8.93 -4.87 10.26
CA PHE A 18 9.32 -3.98 9.16
C PHE A 18 9.04 -4.56 7.78
N ALA A 19 8.18 -5.58 7.69
CA ALA A 19 7.74 -6.08 6.39
C ALA A 19 6.86 -5.03 5.71
N GLY A 20 7.22 -4.64 4.49
CA GLY A 20 6.38 -3.80 3.65
C GLY A 20 5.00 -4.44 3.48
N CYS A 21 3.98 -3.62 3.38
CA CYS A 21 2.59 -4.05 3.23
C CYS A 21 1.95 -3.36 2.04
N SER A 22 1.11 -4.07 1.32
CA SER A 22 0.19 -3.48 0.35
C SER A 22 -1.22 -4.04 0.58
N THR A 23 -2.22 -3.22 0.42
CA THR A 23 -3.61 -3.65 0.56
C THR A 23 -4.54 -2.81 -0.32
N VAL A 24 -5.64 -3.40 -0.74
CA VAL A 24 -6.72 -2.69 -1.43
C VAL A 24 -8.02 -2.92 -0.69
N GLN A 25 -8.67 -1.83 -0.33
CA GLN A 25 -9.97 -1.83 0.33
C GLN A 25 -11.01 -1.17 -0.58
N TYR A 26 -12.27 -1.53 -0.42
CA TYR A 26 -13.35 -0.86 -1.11
C TYR A 26 -14.59 -0.77 -0.21
N ALA A 27 -15.37 0.28 -0.42
CA ALA A 27 -16.68 0.48 0.18
C ALA A 27 -17.72 0.53 -0.95
N GLY A 28 -18.60 -0.45 -1.01
CA GLY A 28 -19.68 -0.55 -2.01
C GLY A 28 -20.99 0.07 -1.51
N GLY A 29 -22.07 -0.17 -2.24
CA GLY A 29 -23.36 0.45 -1.95
C GLY A 29 -23.92 0.20 -0.54
N LYS A 30 -23.63 -0.94 0.08
CA LYS A 30 -24.05 -1.25 1.46
C LYS A 30 -23.28 -0.39 2.48
N GLU A 31 -21.96 -0.33 2.34
CA GLU A 31 -21.06 0.42 3.22
C GLU A 31 -21.25 1.94 3.04
N LEU A 32 -21.72 2.36 1.88
CA LEU A 32 -22.06 3.75 1.57
C LEU A 32 -23.47 4.14 1.97
N ASN A 33 -24.24 3.23 2.60
CA ASN A 33 -25.66 3.45 2.97
C ASN A 33 -26.54 3.91 1.79
N GLY A 34 -26.22 3.47 0.58
CA GLY A 34 -26.94 3.87 -0.64
C GLY A 34 -26.66 5.30 -1.12
N GLN A 35 -25.69 5.99 -0.51
CA GLN A 35 -25.33 7.34 -0.93
C GLN A 35 -24.56 7.34 -2.25
N VAL A 36 -24.82 8.35 -3.08
CA VAL A 36 -24.04 8.63 -4.28
C VAL A 36 -22.80 9.40 -3.92
N ILE A 37 -21.63 8.85 -4.26
CA ILE A 37 -20.31 9.40 -3.90
C ILE A 37 -19.65 10.19 -5.04
N THR A 38 -20.36 10.36 -6.16
CA THR A 38 -19.83 11.08 -7.31
C THR A 38 -20.96 11.82 -8.04
N ALA A 39 -20.60 12.96 -8.63
CA ALA A 39 -21.53 13.75 -9.44
C ALA A 39 -21.70 13.22 -10.88
N SER A 40 -20.83 12.30 -11.33
CA SER A 40 -20.85 11.78 -12.70
C SER A 40 -20.81 10.26 -12.73
N GLY A 41 -21.72 9.66 -13.51
CA GLY A 41 -21.84 8.22 -13.64
C GLY A 41 -22.60 7.54 -12.50
N THR A 42 -22.77 6.22 -12.62
CA THR A 42 -23.36 5.41 -11.57
C THR A 42 -22.25 4.97 -10.60
N SER A 43 -22.37 5.36 -9.34
CA SER A 43 -21.45 4.97 -8.29
C SER A 43 -21.46 3.46 -8.07
N VAL A 44 -20.30 2.83 -8.14
CA VAL A 44 -20.10 1.39 -7.87
C VAL A 44 -19.50 1.18 -6.50
N ALA A 45 -18.35 1.82 -6.23
CA ALA A 45 -17.66 1.73 -4.96
C ALA A 45 -16.62 2.86 -4.81
N HIS A 46 -16.27 3.19 -3.58
CA HIS A 46 -15.02 3.90 -3.27
C HIS A 46 -13.91 2.86 -3.10
N VAL A 47 -12.78 3.05 -3.77
CA VAL A 47 -11.63 2.12 -3.72
C VAL A 47 -10.41 2.86 -3.20
N SER A 48 -9.73 2.28 -2.23
CA SER A 48 -8.49 2.82 -1.66
C SER A 48 -7.40 1.76 -1.69
N GLY A 49 -6.24 2.13 -2.21
CA GLY A 49 -5.03 1.31 -2.23
C GLY A 49 -3.94 1.92 -1.37
N TYR A 50 -3.18 1.07 -0.72
CA TYR A 50 -2.05 1.45 0.14
C TYR A 50 -0.87 0.53 -0.14
N ALA A 51 0.33 1.09 -0.20
CA ALA A 51 1.58 0.35 -0.21
C ALA A 51 2.59 1.01 0.72
N SER A 52 3.38 0.20 1.39
CA SER A 52 4.46 0.67 2.25
C SER A 52 5.68 -0.23 2.11
N GLY A 53 6.84 0.29 2.49
CA GLY A 53 8.06 -0.48 2.42
C GLY A 53 9.25 0.16 3.12
N LEU A 54 10.24 -0.69 3.38
CA LEU A 54 11.53 -0.32 3.93
C LEU A 54 12.52 -0.07 2.80
N TYR A 55 13.20 1.06 2.86
CA TYR A 55 14.21 1.50 1.89
C TYR A 55 15.55 1.74 2.59
N LEU A 56 16.62 1.35 1.89
CA LEU A 56 18.00 1.76 2.20
C LEU A 56 18.33 2.93 1.28
N LEU A 57 18.34 4.15 1.81
CA LEU A 57 18.38 5.38 1.01
C LEU A 57 17.21 5.41 0.02
N SER A 58 17.46 5.16 -1.27
CA SER A 58 16.45 5.07 -2.32
C SER A 58 16.21 3.65 -2.83
N ILE A 59 16.94 2.66 -2.32
CA ILE A 59 16.86 1.27 -2.77
C ILE A 59 15.76 0.55 -1.98
N PRO A 60 14.73 0.00 -2.63
CA PRO A 60 13.70 -0.77 -1.97
C PRO A 60 14.27 -2.09 -1.43
N LEU A 61 14.11 -2.34 -0.14
CA LEU A 61 14.54 -3.60 0.49
C LEU A 61 13.38 -4.58 0.56
N ILE A 62 12.36 -4.23 1.35
CA ILE A 62 11.17 -5.04 1.58
C ILE A 62 9.97 -4.13 1.40
N VAL A 63 9.16 -4.38 0.40
CA VAL A 63 8.02 -3.54 0.05
C VAL A 63 6.76 -4.36 -0.19
N GLY A 64 5.59 -3.78 0.03
CA GLY A 64 4.32 -4.39 -0.35
C GLY A 64 4.17 -4.43 -1.87
N SER A 65 3.74 -5.56 -2.44
CA SER A 65 3.54 -5.71 -3.88
C SER A 65 2.28 -4.96 -4.34
N ALA A 66 2.41 -4.10 -5.33
CA ALA A 66 1.25 -3.47 -5.96
C ALA A 66 0.56 -4.37 -7.00
N GLU A 67 1.23 -5.39 -7.51
CA GLU A 67 0.65 -6.35 -8.44
C GLU A 67 -0.21 -7.40 -7.74
N ASN A 68 0.27 -7.86 -6.58
CA ASN A 68 -0.39 -8.84 -5.74
C ASN A 68 -0.56 -8.26 -4.33
N PRO A 69 -1.67 -7.56 -4.05
CA PRO A 69 -1.96 -7.04 -2.70
C PRO A 69 -1.84 -8.14 -1.64
N ASP A 70 -1.49 -7.74 -0.43
CA ASP A 70 -1.26 -8.61 0.74
C ASP A 70 -0.02 -9.52 0.62
N THR A 71 0.85 -9.26 -0.38
CA THR A 71 2.16 -9.91 -0.51
C THR A 71 3.30 -8.89 -0.43
N ILE A 72 4.50 -9.39 -0.18
CA ILE A 72 5.73 -8.58 -0.16
C ILE A 72 6.62 -8.92 -1.35
N THR A 73 7.38 -7.92 -1.80
CA THR A 73 8.44 -8.08 -2.80
C THR A 73 9.76 -7.52 -2.29
N PHE A 74 10.86 -7.95 -2.89
CA PHE A 74 12.22 -7.53 -2.55
C PHE A 74 12.85 -6.84 -3.75
N GLY A 75 13.45 -5.67 -3.53
CA GLY A 75 14.18 -4.96 -4.58
C GLY A 75 13.30 -4.28 -5.66
N GLU A 76 11.98 -4.33 -5.53
CA GLU A 76 11.01 -3.77 -6.47
C GLU A 76 10.34 -2.53 -5.90
N ASP A 77 10.40 -1.40 -6.60
CA ASP A 77 9.79 -0.16 -6.12
C ASP A 77 8.29 -0.11 -6.43
N SER A 78 7.50 -0.68 -5.54
CA SER A 78 6.03 -0.67 -5.61
C SER A 78 5.41 0.45 -4.76
N VAL A 79 6.19 1.19 -3.96
CA VAL A 79 5.68 2.24 -3.07
C VAL A 79 5.72 3.59 -3.77
N ASN A 80 4.96 3.69 -4.85
CA ASN A 80 4.80 4.92 -5.60
C ASN A 80 3.34 5.08 -6.08
N VAL A 81 2.99 6.31 -6.43
CA VAL A 81 1.61 6.65 -6.86
C VAL A 81 1.19 5.83 -8.08
N THR A 82 2.07 5.62 -9.04
CA THR A 82 1.75 4.90 -10.27
C THR A 82 1.39 3.44 -10.00
N ALA A 83 2.18 2.75 -9.18
CA ALA A 83 1.95 1.36 -8.82
C ALA A 83 0.63 1.20 -8.04
N VAL A 84 0.40 2.06 -7.03
CA VAL A 84 -0.84 2.03 -6.25
C VAL A 84 -2.06 2.43 -7.08
N THR A 85 -1.92 3.36 -8.03
CA THR A 85 -3.02 3.69 -8.96
C THR A 85 -3.40 2.48 -9.83
N LYS A 86 -2.42 1.73 -10.35
CA LYS A 86 -2.69 0.48 -11.09
C LYS A 86 -3.46 -0.52 -10.22
N MET A 87 -3.07 -0.66 -8.96
CA MET A 87 -3.74 -1.54 -7.99
C MET A 87 -5.21 -1.13 -7.77
N VAL A 88 -5.47 0.16 -7.55
CA VAL A 88 -6.83 0.72 -7.36
C VAL A 88 -7.68 0.55 -8.62
N THR A 89 -7.15 0.87 -9.79
CA THR A 89 -7.89 0.76 -11.07
C THR A 89 -8.14 -0.68 -11.46
N LYS A 90 -7.23 -1.62 -11.15
CA LYS A 90 -7.45 -3.07 -11.30
C LYS A 90 -8.64 -3.51 -10.44
N LYS A 91 -8.66 -3.10 -9.17
CA LYS A 91 -9.78 -3.42 -8.27
C LYS A 91 -11.09 -2.81 -8.73
N SER A 92 -11.07 -1.56 -9.20
CA SER A 92 -12.25 -0.92 -9.79
C SER A 92 -12.85 -1.73 -10.95
N LYS A 93 -12.00 -2.26 -11.84
CA LYS A 93 -12.44 -3.15 -12.94
C LYS A 93 -13.04 -4.48 -12.44
N GLU A 94 -12.43 -5.09 -11.42
CA GLU A 94 -12.97 -6.30 -10.79
C GLU A 94 -14.38 -6.07 -10.21
N LEU A 95 -14.66 -4.87 -9.70
CA LEU A 95 -15.96 -4.44 -9.20
C LEU A 95 -16.93 -4.01 -10.34
N LYS A 96 -16.55 -4.24 -11.61
CA LYS A 96 -17.32 -3.88 -12.81
C LYS A 96 -17.49 -2.36 -13.01
N GLY A 97 -16.57 -1.55 -12.49
CA GLY A 97 -16.44 -0.14 -12.83
C GLY A 97 -15.84 0.05 -14.22
N SER A 98 -16.37 1.00 -14.97
CA SER A 98 -15.82 1.38 -16.29
C SER A 98 -14.75 2.45 -16.19
N LYS A 99 -14.84 3.29 -15.17
CA LYS A 99 -13.91 4.39 -14.90
C LYS A 99 -13.62 4.49 -13.40
N THR A 100 -12.43 5.04 -13.08
CA THR A 100 -12.08 5.48 -11.73
C THR A 100 -11.84 6.98 -11.77
N ILE A 101 -12.60 7.73 -11.01
CA ILE A 101 -12.59 9.19 -10.98
C ILE A 101 -12.25 9.69 -9.57
N ASP A 102 -12.05 11.00 -9.44
CA ASP A 102 -11.73 11.66 -8.17
C ASP A 102 -10.52 11.02 -7.46
N LEU A 103 -9.47 10.72 -8.26
CA LEU A 103 -8.25 10.10 -7.73
C LEU A 103 -7.50 11.09 -6.83
N VAL A 104 -7.31 10.69 -5.59
CA VAL A 104 -6.48 11.41 -4.60
C VAL A 104 -5.31 10.54 -4.23
N SER A 105 -4.11 11.11 -4.23
CA SER A 105 -2.87 10.41 -3.88
C SER A 105 -2.14 11.11 -2.75
N MET A 106 -1.52 10.32 -1.88
CA MET A 106 -0.67 10.77 -0.81
C MET A 106 0.58 9.89 -0.73
N THR A 107 1.73 10.51 -0.55
CA THR A 107 2.99 9.81 -0.29
C THR A 107 3.62 10.30 0.99
N GLY A 108 4.28 9.41 1.71
CA GLY A 108 5.00 9.74 2.93
C GLY A 108 6.37 9.07 2.94
N SER A 109 7.31 9.71 3.63
CA SER A 109 8.62 9.14 3.89
C SER A 109 9.05 9.52 5.31
N THR A 110 9.39 8.52 6.12
CA THR A 110 9.83 8.71 7.50
C THR A 110 11.21 8.07 7.66
N ASN A 111 12.14 8.82 8.21
CA ASN A 111 13.45 8.29 8.53
C ASN A 111 13.37 7.37 9.76
N ILE A 112 14.04 6.21 9.67
CA ILE A 112 14.21 5.29 10.80
C ILE A 112 15.60 5.53 11.39
N PRO A 113 15.71 6.03 12.62
CA PRO A 113 17.00 6.43 13.20
C PRO A 113 17.90 5.25 13.66
N ILE A 114 17.41 4.03 13.52
CA ILE A 114 18.09 2.81 13.99
C ILE A 114 18.37 1.90 12.79
N PRO A 115 19.57 1.30 12.67
CA PRO A 115 20.76 1.43 13.55
C PRO A 115 21.57 2.69 13.27
N ILE A 116 21.43 3.31 12.10
CA ILE A 116 22.15 4.52 11.68
C ILE A 116 21.13 5.52 11.13
N PRO A 117 21.09 6.76 11.64
CA PRO A 117 20.17 7.78 11.17
C PRO A 117 20.41 8.12 9.69
N PHE A 118 19.35 8.51 8.99
CA PHE A 118 19.33 8.94 7.58
C PHE A 118 19.71 7.87 6.53
N ILE A 119 19.83 6.61 6.91
CA ILE A 119 20.10 5.51 5.97
C ILE A 119 18.84 4.72 5.65
N PHE A 120 18.01 4.45 6.66
CA PHE A 120 16.77 3.69 6.49
C PHE A 120 15.55 4.60 6.47
N TYR A 121 14.64 4.32 5.53
CA TYR A 121 13.40 5.07 5.35
C TYR A 121 12.23 4.12 5.24
N TRP A 122 11.15 4.48 5.92
CA TRP A 122 9.84 3.89 5.71
C TRP A 122 9.07 4.77 4.75
N LYS A 123 8.75 4.25 3.58
CA LYS A 123 7.94 4.96 2.59
C LYS A 123 6.53 4.40 2.53
N THR A 124 5.59 5.27 2.23
CA THR A 124 4.18 4.95 2.05
C THR A 124 3.62 5.63 0.82
N ALA A 125 2.72 4.97 0.14
CA ALA A 125 1.92 5.55 -0.94
C ALA A 125 0.47 5.09 -0.79
N THR A 126 -0.44 6.03 -0.88
CA THR A 126 -1.89 5.79 -0.82
C THR A 126 -2.54 6.43 -2.03
N VAL A 127 -3.47 5.75 -2.65
CA VAL A 127 -4.32 6.30 -3.70
C VAL A 127 -5.74 5.85 -3.44
N SER A 128 -6.69 6.77 -3.53
CA SER A 128 -8.11 6.46 -3.44
C SER A 128 -8.87 7.10 -4.59
N GLY A 129 -10.01 6.54 -4.94
CA GLY A 129 -10.85 7.06 -6.00
C GLY A 129 -12.21 6.38 -6.04
N ASN A 130 -13.11 6.94 -6.84
CA ASN A 130 -14.47 6.45 -7.00
C ASN A 130 -14.59 5.62 -8.28
N SER A 131 -15.00 4.37 -8.13
CA SER A 131 -15.34 3.47 -9.24
C SER A 131 -16.76 3.76 -9.72
N VAL A 132 -16.91 4.05 -11.00
CA VAL A 132 -18.21 4.38 -11.62
C VAL A 132 -18.43 3.58 -12.92
N LYS A 133 -19.71 3.43 -13.29
CA LYS A 133 -20.16 2.91 -14.60
C LYS A 133 -20.51 4.03 -15.54
#